data_014f8b781bfeec83fc62baabe99d2750
#
_entry.id   014f8b781bfeec83fc62baabe99d2750
#
_cell.length_a   1.000
_cell.length_b   1.000
_cell.length_c   1.000
_cell.angle_alpha   90.00
_cell.angle_beta   90.00
_cell.angle_gamma   90.00
#
_symmetry.space_group_name_H-M   'P 1'
#
loop_
_entity.id
_entity.type
_entity.pdbx_description
1 polymer ?
#
loop_
_entity_poly.entity_id
_entity_poly.type
_entity_poly.pdbx_seq_one_letter_code
_entity_poly.pdbx_strand_id
1 'polypeptide(L)'
;CTINYIHDDFLLHNFEEKYDYIIGNPPFFKMKSTNKLLNVYRCNAINKATTNICSFFLDKAINLGNYVALVFPKFLLNTPEFAPTRSYLSEKAIECIIDFGENGFPGVLVETLAVFINNLSRPSNTRVASITHGKYLSQSQKYIFDEKLPYWIIYRDSRFDEVCKKLDFNVFKVFRDRQITNSQLSDSGDIRVLKSRNISDDGKKIINLSDYDSYINYEAL
;
A
#
# COMPACT_ATOMS: atom_id res chain seq x y z
N CYS A 1 -16.17 18.86 -27.58
CA CYS A 1 -16.25 17.99 -26.38
C CYS A 1 -17.29 18.54 -25.42
N THR A 2 -18.25 17.73 -25.04
CA THR A 2 -19.21 18.09 -23.98
C THR A 2 -18.68 17.53 -22.67
N ILE A 3 -18.62 18.36 -21.62
CA ILE A 3 -18.20 17.96 -20.27
C ILE A 3 -19.45 17.85 -19.41
N ASN A 4 -19.67 16.68 -18.85
CA ASN A 4 -20.75 16.43 -17.90
C ASN A 4 -20.16 16.35 -16.49
N TYR A 5 -20.68 17.17 -15.58
CA TYR A 5 -20.30 17.16 -14.18
C TYR A 5 -21.35 16.41 -13.36
N ILE A 6 -20.89 15.43 -12.57
CA ILE A 6 -21.70 14.69 -11.61
C ILE A 6 -21.20 15.05 -10.23
N HIS A 7 -22.03 15.71 -9.42
CA HIS A 7 -21.72 16.04 -8.02
C HIS A 7 -22.40 15.01 -7.11
N ASP A 8 -21.72 13.88 -6.86
CA ASP A 8 -22.24 12.78 -6.08
C ASP A 8 -21.10 11.98 -5.45
N ASP A 9 -21.43 11.08 -4.51
CA ASP A 9 -20.49 10.08 -4.00
C ASP A 9 -20.21 9.04 -5.08
N PHE A 10 -18.99 9.05 -5.63
CA PHE A 10 -18.59 8.09 -6.66
C PHE A 10 -18.88 6.63 -6.28
N LEU A 11 -18.72 6.26 -5.00
CA LEU A 11 -18.92 4.87 -4.56
C LEU A 11 -20.39 4.47 -4.51
N LEU A 12 -21.30 5.42 -4.30
CA LEU A 12 -22.76 5.18 -4.23
C LEU A 12 -23.47 5.44 -5.53
N HIS A 13 -22.93 6.34 -6.36
CA HIS A 13 -23.56 6.72 -7.63
C HIS A 13 -23.77 5.48 -8.53
N ASN A 14 -24.95 5.36 -9.11
CA ASN A 14 -25.25 4.30 -10.06
C ASN A 14 -24.96 4.77 -11.48
N PHE A 15 -23.90 4.24 -12.08
CA PHE A 15 -23.54 4.52 -13.46
C PHE A 15 -24.30 3.57 -14.39
N GLU A 16 -24.95 4.10 -15.41
CA GLU A 16 -25.75 3.31 -16.35
C GLU A 16 -24.92 2.61 -17.41
N GLU A 17 -23.73 3.17 -17.72
CA GLU A 17 -22.84 2.70 -18.78
C GLU A 17 -21.45 2.41 -18.30
N LYS A 18 -20.70 1.62 -19.09
CA LYS A 18 -19.27 1.46 -18.94
C LYS A 18 -18.52 2.54 -19.69
N TYR A 19 -17.35 2.88 -19.23
CA TYR A 19 -16.48 3.90 -19.81
C TYR A 19 -15.26 3.25 -20.47
N ASP A 20 -14.79 3.83 -21.57
CA ASP A 20 -13.54 3.37 -22.18
C ASP A 20 -12.35 3.63 -21.27
N TYR A 21 -12.32 4.82 -20.63
CA TYR A 21 -11.20 5.23 -19.77
C TYR A 21 -11.72 5.77 -18.45
N ILE A 22 -11.10 5.31 -17.36
CA ILE A 22 -11.28 5.88 -16.02
C ILE A 22 -9.92 6.31 -15.52
N ILE A 23 -9.79 7.59 -15.16
CA ILE A 23 -8.57 8.18 -14.61
C ILE A 23 -8.92 8.86 -13.30
N GLY A 24 -8.14 8.62 -12.25
CA GLY A 24 -8.45 9.24 -10.97
C GLY A 24 -7.32 9.18 -9.95
N ASN A 25 -7.45 10.04 -8.96
CA ASN A 25 -6.65 10.05 -7.75
C ASN A 25 -7.61 9.92 -6.55
N PRO A 26 -7.94 8.69 -6.13
CA PRO A 26 -8.86 8.49 -5.01
C PRO A 26 -8.24 8.94 -3.69
N PRO A 27 -9.06 9.26 -2.68
CA PRO A 27 -8.55 9.61 -1.36
C PRO A 27 -7.88 8.40 -0.67
N PHE A 28 -6.80 8.65 0.11
CA PHE A 28 -5.96 7.61 0.75
C PHE A 28 -6.12 7.56 2.27
N PHE A 29 -7.32 7.63 2.77
CA PHE A 29 -7.54 7.56 4.22
C PHE A 29 -8.27 6.30 4.64
N LYS A 30 -8.10 5.94 5.91
CA LYS A 30 -8.84 4.87 6.55
C LYS A 30 -10.12 5.41 7.18
N MET A 31 -11.22 4.78 6.85
CA MET A 31 -12.49 5.06 7.50
C MET A 31 -12.51 4.46 8.90
N LYS A 32 -13.16 5.14 9.85
CA LYS A 32 -13.39 4.58 11.18
C LYS A 32 -14.32 3.36 11.07
N SER A 33 -14.04 2.30 11.82
CA SER A 33 -14.85 1.08 11.83
C SER A 33 -16.31 1.32 12.24
N THR A 34 -16.59 2.39 12.96
CA THR A 34 -17.93 2.83 13.37
C THR A 34 -18.69 3.59 12.29
N ASN A 35 -18.05 3.90 11.16
CA ASN A 35 -18.70 4.64 10.06
C ASN A 35 -19.68 3.74 9.32
N LYS A 36 -20.96 4.13 9.27
CA LYS A 36 -22.04 3.35 8.63
C LYS A 36 -21.80 3.14 7.12
N LEU A 37 -21.22 4.13 6.43
CA LEU A 37 -20.88 4.03 5.01
C LEU A 37 -19.83 2.95 4.71
N LEU A 38 -18.95 2.65 5.66
CA LEU A 38 -17.95 1.61 5.48
C LEU A 38 -18.58 0.24 5.17
N ASN A 39 -19.67 -0.09 5.86
CA ASN A 39 -20.39 -1.35 5.63
C ASN A 39 -21.06 -1.36 4.25
N VAL A 40 -21.59 -0.22 3.80
CA VAL A 40 -22.17 -0.08 2.46
C VAL A 40 -21.13 -0.31 1.39
N TYR A 41 -19.96 0.36 1.50
CA TYR A 41 -18.87 0.20 0.53
C TYR A 41 -18.30 -1.23 0.50
N ARG A 42 -18.27 -1.92 1.66
CA ARG A 42 -17.79 -3.29 1.78
C ARG A 42 -18.72 -4.34 1.16
N CYS A 43 -20.00 -4.07 1.04
CA CYS A 43 -20.97 -5.07 0.55
C CYS A 43 -20.52 -5.71 -0.77
N ASN A 44 -20.07 -4.89 -1.71
CA ASN A 44 -19.68 -5.32 -3.06
C ASN A 44 -18.16 -5.26 -3.28
N ALA A 45 -17.37 -4.99 -2.23
CA ALA A 45 -15.94 -4.86 -2.35
C ALA A 45 -15.24 -6.21 -2.44
N ILE A 46 -14.20 -6.28 -3.25
CA ILE A 46 -13.28 -7.41 -3.35
C ILE A 46 -12.51 -7.57 -2.05
N ASN A 47 -11.96 -6.48 -1.54
CA ASN A 47 -11.26 -6.46 -0.28
C ASN A 47 -12.18 -5.99 0.87
N LYS A 48 -12.89 -6.93 1.46
CA LYS A 48 -13.80 -6.65 2.60
C LYS A 48 -13.06 -6.43 3.92
N ALA A 49 -11.78 -6.76 4.01
CA ALA A 49 -10.99 -6.60 5.24
C ALA A 49 -10.44 -5.18 5.42
N THR A 50 -10.29 -4.42 4.32
CA THR A 50 -9.75 -3.07 4.40
C THR A 50 -10.75 -2.06 4.96
N THR A 51 -10.21 -0.99 5.54
CA THR A 51 -10.94 0.25 5.85
C THR A 51 -10.47 1.42 4.99
N ASN A 52 -9.49 1.18 4.10
CA ASN A 52 -8.95 2.22 3.25
C ASN A 52 -9.84 2.44 2.03
N ILE A 53 -10.35 3.67 1.91
CA ILE A 53 -11.35 4.03 0.90
C ILE A 53 -10.84 3.85 -0.53
N CYS A 54 -9.55 4.03 -0.80
CA CYS A 54 -8.98 3.88 -2.15
C CYS A 54 -9.19 2.49 -2.74
N SER A 55 -9.28 1.44 -1.91
CA SER A 55 -9.56 0.08 -2.38
C SER A 55 -10.96 -0.03 -2.98
N PHE A 56 -11.96 0.63 -2.39
CA PHE A 56 -13.34 0.63 -2.91
C PHE A 56 -13.46 1.40 -4.22
N PHE A 57 -12.70 2.51 -4.34
CA PHE A 57 -12.60 3.25 -5.60
C PHE A 57 -12.02 2.40 -6.72
N LEU A 58 -10.98 1.61 -6.43
CA LEU A 58 -10.39 0.69 -7.39
C LEU A 58 -11.40 -0.35 -7.86
N ASP A 59 -12.05 -1.01 -6.92
CA ASP A 59 -13.02 -2.05 -7.23
C ASP A 59 -14.12 -1.53 -8.15
N LYS A 60 -14.65 -0.35 -7.85
CA LYS A 60 -15.68 0.29 -8.66
C LYS A 60 -15.16 0.72 -10.03
N ALA A 61 -13.98 1.34 -10.09
CA ALA A 61 -13.38 1.78 -11.35
C ALA A 61 -13.10 0.60 -12.30
N ILE A 62 -12.59 -0.52 -11.77
CA ILE A 62 -12.34 -1.73 -12.59
C ILE A 62 -13.65 -2.30 -13.16
N ASN A 63 -14.74 -2.24 -12.41
CA ASN A 63 -16.03 -2.73 -12.88
C ASN A 63 -16.67 -1.83 -13.94
N LEU A 64 -16.32 -0.54 -13.95
CA LEU A 64 -16.90 0.47 -14.83
C LEU A 64 -16.07 0.77 -16.07
N GLY A 65 -14.73 0.60 -16.02
CA GLY A 65 -13.83 1.02 -17.08
C GLY A 65 -13.21 -0.11 -17.88
N ASN A 66 -13.01 0.12 -19.18
CA ASN A 66 -12.21 -0.77 -20.02
C ASN A 66 -10.71 -0.56 -19.74
N TYR A 67 -10.27 0.69 -19.63
CA TYR A 67 -8.92 1.08 -19.23
C TYR A 67 -8.99 1.93 -17.96
N VAL A 68 -8.26 1.55 -16.95
CA VAL A 68 -8.29 2.19 -15.64
C VAL A 68 -6.89 2.65 -15.23
N ALA A 69 -6.74 3.94 -14.94
CA ALA A 69 -5.50 4.52 -14.44
C ALA A 69 -5.78 5.23 -13.11
N LEU A 70 -5.30 4.66 -12.01
CA LEU A 70 -5.51 5.24 -10.68
C LEU A 70 -4.20 5.43 -9.95
N VAL A 71 -4.13 6.51 -9.19
CA VAL A 71 -3.03 6.76 -8.25
C VAL A 71 -3.33 6.04 -6.93
N PHE A 72 -2.30 5.39 -6.38
CA PHE A 72 -2.36 4.68 -5.11
C PHE A 72 -1.18 5.02 -4.21
N PRO A 73 -1.36 4.88 -2.90
CA PRO A 73 -0.22 4.89 -2.01
C PRO A 73 0.62 3.62 -2.24
N LYS A 74 1.94 3.77 -2.20
CA LYS A 74 2.90 2.69 -2.49
C LYS A 74 2.78 1.50 -1.53
N PHE A 75 2.18 1.69 -0.36
CA PHE A 75 1.90 0.59 0.56
C PHE A 75 0.89 -0.44 0.01
N LEU A 76 0.22 -0.16 -1.12
CA LEU A 76 -0.50 -1.17 -1.90
C LEU A 76 0.40 -2.38 -2.18
N LEU A 77 1.69 -2.16 -2.45
CA LEU A 77 2.62 -3.21 -2.86
C LEU A 77 2.93 -4.23 -1.76
N ASN A 78 2.90 -3.82 -0.49
CA ASN A 78 3.54 -4.59 0.59
C ASN A 78 2.76 -4.72 1.90
N THR A 79 1.62 -4.05 2.09
CA THR A 79 0.89 -4.21 3.34
C THR A 79 -0.06 -5.41 3.32
N PRO A 80 -0.21 -6.13 4.44
CA PRO A 80 -1.16 -7.24 4.55
C PRO A 80 -2.61 -6.82 4.28
N GLU A 81 -2.99 -5.60 4.63
CA GLU A 81 -4.32 -5.03 4.40
C GLU A 81 -4.73 -5.09 2.92
N PHE A 82 -3.78 -4.92 2.00
CA PHE A 82 -4.03 -4.94 0.56
C PHE A 82 -3.76 -6.30 -0.11
N ALA A 83 -3.50 -7.36 0.64
CA ALA A 83 -3.26 -8.68 0.06
C ALA A 83 -4.43 -9.16 -0.84
N PRO A 84 -5.72 -9.07 -0.44
CA PRO A 84 -6.83 -9.43 -1.32
C PRO A 84 -6.92 -8.55 -2.57
N THR A 85 -6.63 -7.26 -2.43
CA THR A 85 -6.59 -6.32 -3.56
C THR A 85 -5.49 -6.70 -4.56
N ARG A 86 -4.28 -7.03 -4.07
CA ARG A 86 -3.17 -7.49 -4.93
C ARG A 86 -3.50 -8.79 -5.63
N SER A 87 -4.09 -9.77 -4.92
CA SER A 87 -4.51 -11.03 -5.51
C SER A 87 -5.48 -10.82 -6.67
N TYR A 88 -6.49 -9.98 -6.48
CA TYR A 88 -7.43 -9.64 -7.55
C TYR A 88 -6.75 -8.92 -8.73
N LEU A 89 -5.88 -7.96 -8.45
CA LEU A 89 -5.18 -7.22 -9.48
C LEU A 89 -4.19 -8.08 -10.27
N SER A 90 -3.61 -9.12 -9.66
CA SER A 90 -2.68 -10.02 -10.36
C SER A 90 -3.34 -10.81 -11.49
N GLU A 91 -4.67 -10.96 -11.44
CA GLU A 91 -5.47 -11.58 -12.50
C GLU A 91 -5.83 -10.63 -13.64
N LYS A 92 -5.61 -9.31 -13.46
CA LYS A 92 -5.87 -8.27 -14.47
C LYS A 92 -4.61 -7.96 -15.25
N ALA A 93 -4.77 -7.49 -16.48
CA ALA A 93 -3.62 -7.00 -17.25
C ALA A 93 -3.18 -5.64 -16.71
N ILE A 94 -2.10 -5.62 -15.95
CA ILE A 94 -1.45 -4.39 -15.50
C ILE A 94 -0.38 -4.02 -16.52
N GLU A 95 -0.68 -3.06 -17.37
CA GLU A 95 0.21 -2.68 -18.46
C GLU A 95 1.39 -1.82 -17.98
N CYS A 96 1.13 -0.98 -16.98
CA CYS A 96 2.14 -0.06 -16.47
C CYS A 96 1.95 0.24 -14.99
N ILE A 97 3.08 0.39 -14.29
CA ILE A 97 3.16 0.98 -12.95
C ILE A 97 4.15 2.12 -13.01
N ILE A 98 3.74 3.32 -12.61
CA ILE A 98 4.61 4.48 -12.48
C ILE A 98 4.82 4.75 -11.00
N ASP A 99 6.06 4.61 -10.53
CA ASP A 99 6.44 4.91 -9.15
C ASP A 99 6.90 6.37 -9.07
N PHE A 100 6.12 7.19 -8.38
CA PHE A 100 6.40 8.61 -8.13
C PHE A 100 7.33 8.81 -6.91
N GLY A 101 7.51 7.78 -6.08
CA GLY A 101 8.22 7.91 -4.82
C GLY A 101 7.56 8.96 -3.91
N GLU A 102 8.39 9.72 -3.21
CA GLU A 102 7.94 10.82 -2.33
C GLU A 102 7.62 12.11 -3.12
N ASN A 103 7.97 12.17 -4.40
CA ASN A 103 7.82 13.37 -5.23
C ASN A 103 6.49 13.44 -5.98
N GLY A 104 5.56 12.52 -5.73
CA GLY A 104 4.27 12.48 -6.43
C GLY A 104 3.40 13.68 -6.15
N PHE A 105 3.42 14.20 -4.93
CA PHE A 105 2.60 15.35 -4.53
C PHE A 105 3.39 16.27 -3.60
N PRO A 106 3.55 17.56 -3.95
CA PRO A 106 4.24 18.53 -3.10
C PRO A 106 3.62 18.62 -1.70
N GLY A 107 4.44 18.52 -0.66
CA GLY A 107 4.00 18.63 0.73
C GLY A 107 3.31 17.39 1.33
N VAL A 108 3.24 16.30 0.59
CA VAL A 108 2.69 15.01 1.06
C VAL A 108 3.80 13.99 1.20
N LEU A 109 4.05 13.51 2.42
CA LEU A 109 5.09 12.53 2.74
C LEU A 109 4.69 11.07 2.42
N VAL A 110 3.67 10.87 1.61
CA VAL A 110 3.21 9.53 1.23
C VAL A 110 3.76 9.18 -0.14
N GLU A 111 4.59 8.14 -0.21
CA GLU A 111 5.01 7.59 -1.49
C GLU A 111 3.81 7.07 -2.28
N THR A 112 3.75 7.42 -3.56
CA THR A 112 2.64 7.08 -4.45
C THR A 112 3.11 6.40 -5.72
N LEU A 113 2.18 5.69 -6.35
CA LEU A 113 2.34 5.08 -7.66
C LEU A 113 1.04 5.20 -8.46
N ALA A 114 1.13 5.16 -9.78
CA ALA A 114 -0.03 4.98 -10.63
C ALA A 114 -0.04 3.57 -11.22
N VAL A 115 -1.21 2.94 -11.23
CA VAL A 115 -1.44 1.62 -11.83
C VAL A 115 -2.33 1.78 -13.05
N PHE A 116 -1.90 1.23 -14.19
CA PHE A 116 -2.63 1.23 -15.45
C PHE A 116 -3.12 -0.19 -15.75
N ILE A 117 -4.42 -0.37 -15.80
CA ILE A 117 -5.10 -1.65 -15.93
C ILE A 117 -5.87 -1.67 -17.25
N ASN A 118 -5.73 -2.75 -18.00
CA ASN A 118 -6.49 -3.01 -19.21
C ASN A 118 -7.42 -4.22 -18.99
N ASN A 119 -8.70 -3.97 -18.83
CA ASN A 119 -9.70 -5.01 -18.60
C ASN A 119 -10.05 -5.82 -19.86
N LEU A 120 -9.62 -5.36 -21.03
CA LEU A 120 -9.86 -6.03 -22.31
C LEU A 120 -8.77 -7.06 -22.68
N SER A 121 -7.67 -7.06 -21.94
CA SER A 121 -6.50 -7.92 -22.19
C SER A 121 -6.28 -8.92 -21.08
N ARG A 122 -5.46 -9.94 -21.37
CA ARG A 122 -4.94 -10.87 -20.37
C ARG A 122 -3.57 -10.40 -19.85
N PRO A 123 -3.23 -10.77 -18.61
CA PRO A 123 -1.90 -10.48 -18.06
C PRO A 123 -0.76 -10.94 -18.97
N SER A 124 0.20 -10.04 -19.20
CA SER A 124 1.37 -10.32 -20.04
C SER A 124 2.63 -9.67 -19.43
N ASN A 125 3.19 -8.66 -20.06
CA ASN A 125 4.28 -7.87 -19.53
C ASN A 125 3.76 -6.60 -18.87
N THR A 126 4.37 -6.22 -17.75
CA THR A 126 4.14 -4.96 -17.05
C THR A 126 5.36 -4.07 -17.20
N ARG A 127 5.13 -2.84 -17.63
CA ARG A 127 6.16 -1.78 -17.64
C ARG A 127 6.19 -1.12 -16.27
N VAL A 128 7.39 -0.95 -15.72
CA VAL A 128 7.58 -0.25 -14.45
C VAL A 128 8.52 0.93 -14.70
N ALA A 129 8.06 2.13 -14.39
CA ALA A 129 8.85 3.35 -14.48
C ALA A 129 8.99 3.99 -13.10
N SER A 130 10.21 4.40 -12.73
CA SER A 130 10.47 5.21 -11.54
C SER A 130 10.85 6.62 -11.94
N ILE A 131 10.07 7.60 -11.48
CA ILE A 131 10.37 9.01 -11.74
C ILE A 131 11.56 9.47 -10.89
N THR A 132 11.65 8.99 -9.63
CA THR A 132 12.72 9.39 -8.71
C THR A 132 14.08 8.81 -9.07
N HIS A 133 14.10 7.60 -9.63
CA HIS A 133 15.36 6.90 -9.93
C HIS A 133 15.69 6.82 -11.43
N GLY A 134 14.84 7.38 -12.30
CA GLY A 134 15.03 7.33 -13.76
C GLY A 134 15.09 5.91 -14.32
N LYS A 135 14.51 4.93 -13.60
CA LYS A 135 14.51 3.51 -14.00
C LYS A 135 13.29 3.19 -14.85
N TYR A 136 13.53 2.37 -15.86
CA TYR A 136 12.48 1.78 -16.69
C TYR A 136 12.74 0.29 -16.87
N LEU A 137 11.74 -0.52 -16.58
CA LEU A 137 11.79 -1.98 -16.70
C LEU A 137 10.53 -2.47 -17.43
N SER A 138 10.68 -3.55 -18.20
CA SER A 138 9.54 -4.28 -18.74
C SER A 138 9.74 -5.76 -18.47
N GLN A 139 8.85 -6.36 -17.73
CA GLN A 139 8.99 -7.74 -17.25
C GLN A 139 7.66 -8.46 -17.31
N SER A 140 7.70 -9.79 -17.31
CA SER A 140 6.50 -10.60 -17.16
C SER A 140 5.76 -10.22 -15.87
N GLN A 141 4.45 -10.00 -15.97
CA GLN A 141 3.61 -9.69 -14.84
C GLN A 141 3.69 -10.78 -13.75
N LYS A 142 3.74 -12.05 -14.15
CA LYS A 142 3.91 -13.19 -13.22
C LYS A 142 5.24 -13.14 -12.45
N TYR A 143 6.27 -12.56 -13.03
CA TYR A 143 7.56 -12.42 -12.36
C TYR A 143 7.52 -11.33 -11.27
N ILE A 144 6.86 -10.20 -11.56
CA ILE A 144 6.70 -9.10 -10.60
C ILE A 144 5.76 -9.48 -9.45
N PHE A 145 4.67 -10.19 -9.76
CA PHE A 145 3.61 -10.55 -8.83
C PHE A 145 3.65 -12.04 -8.46
N ASP A 146 4.85 -12.57 -8.25
CA ASP A 146 5.08 -13.97 -7.90
C ASP A 146 4.36 -14.32 -6.59
N GLU A 147 3.42 -15.28 -6.65
CA GLU A 147 2.62 -15.72 -5.50
C GLU A 147 3.45 -16.33 -4.36
N LYS A 148 4.69 -16.75 -4.65
CA LYS A 148 5.64 -17.22 -3.63
C LYS A 148 6.13 -16.10 -2.73
N LEU A 149 5.99 -14.86 -3.17
CA LEU A 149 6.36 -13.67 -2.41
C LEU A 149 5.10 -13.02 -1.84
N PRO A 150 5.09 -12.61 -0.56
CA PRO A 150 3.91 -12.00 0.06
C PRO A 150 3.61 -10.58 -0.46
N TYR A 151 4.52 -10.03 -1.25
CA TYR A 151 4.50 -8.64 -1.72
C TYR A 151 4.81 -8.55 -3.21
N TRP A 152 4.39 -7.46 -3.85
CA TRP A 152 4.76 -7.15 -5.21
C TRP A 152 6.14 -6.49 -5.25
N ILE A 153 7.08 -7.10 -5.95
CA ILE A 153 8.46 -6.61 -6.09
C ILE A 153 8.62 -6.02 -7.49
N ILE A 154 8.20 -4.76 -7.65
CA ILE A 154 8.14 -4.09 -8.96
C ILE A 154 9.53 -3.83 -9.58
N TYR A 155 10.60 -3.85 -8.79
CA TYR A 155 11.99 -3.70 -9.24
C TYR A 155 12.79 -5.00 -9.14
N ARG A 156 12.10 -6.15 -9.14
CA ARG A 156 12.73 -7.46 -9.08
C ARG A 156 13.67 -7.67 -10.26
N ASP A 157 14.85 -8.20 -9.98
CA ASP A 157 15.89 -8.53 -10.96
C ASP A 157 16.58 -9.85 -10.62
N SER A 158 17.52 -10.29 -11.45
CA SER A 158 18.27 -11.52 -11.24
C SER A 158 19.09 -11.52 -9.95
N ARG A 159 19.60 -10.35 -9.52
CA ARG A 159 20.35 -10.22 -8.27
C ARG A 159 19.43 -10.43 -7.06
N PHE A 160 18.22 -9.88 -7.10
CA PHE A 160 17.19 -10.16 -6.10
C PHE A 160 16.93 -11.67 -5.99
N ASP A 161 16.75 -12.35 -7.13
CA ASP A 161 16.49 -13.78 -7.15
C ASP A 161 17.66 -14.62 -6.61
N GLU A 162 18.90 -14.23 -6.90
CA GLU A 162 20.08 -14.87 -6.33
C GLU A 162 20.17 -14.72 -4.80
N VAL A 163 19.81 -13.57 -4.28
CA VAL A 163 19.75 -13.34 -2.82
C VAL A 163 18.61 -14.17 -2.21
N CYS A 164 17.43 -14.16 -2.81
CA CYS A 164 16.27 -14.92 -2.32
C CYS A 164 16.51 -16.41 -2.23
N LYS A 165 17.32 -17.00 -3.14
CA LYS A 165 17.72 -18.41 -3.08
C LYS A 165 18.53 -18.77 -1.83
N LYS A 166 19.13 -17.78 -1.17
CA LYS A 166 19.95 -17.95 0.05
C LYS A 166 19.17 -17.65 1.33
N LEU A 167 17.90 -17.26 1.23
CA LEU A 167 17.07 -16.87 2.36
C LEU A 167 15.96 -17.90 2.58
N ASP A 168 15.77 -18.25 3.85
CA ASP A 168 14.58 -18.97 4.28
C ASP A 168 13.53 -17.95 4.72
N PHE A 169 12.40 -17.94 4.03
CA PHE A 169 11.30 -17.04 4.35
C PHE A 169 10.45 -17.61 5.49
N ASN A 170 9.79 -16.71 6.23
CA ASN A 170 8.88 -17.06 7.32
C ASN A 170 9.52 -17.78 8.52
N VAL A 171 10.85 -17.71 8.67
CA VAL A 171 11.58 -18.26 9.83
C VAL A 171 11.16 -17.53 11.12
N PHE A 172 10.91 -16.21 11.02
CA PHE A 172 10.51 -15.39 12.15
C PHE A 172 9.05 -15.00 12.06
N LYS A 173 8.33 -15.13 13.17
CA LYS A 173 6.99 -14.55 13.33
C LYS A 173 7.14 -13.11 13.79
N VAL A 174 6.79 -12.18 12.92
CA VAL A 174 6.86 -10.75 13.22
C VAL A 174 5.50 -10.26 13.69
N PHE A 175 5.45 -9.55 14.80
CA PHE A 175 4.26 -8.87 15.29
C PHE A 175 4.64 -7.47 15.80
N ARG A 176 3.68 -6.56 15.75
CA ARG A 176 3.82 -5.25 16.36
C ARG A 176 3.14 -5.28 17.72
N ASP A 177 3.92 -5.10 18.77
CA ASP A 177 3.37 -4.88 20.08
C ASP A 177 2.64 -3.51 20.13
N ARG A 178 1.41 -3.52 20.65
CA ARG A 178 0.57 -2.33 20.83
C ARG A 178 0.13 -2.16 22.27
N GLN A 179 0.68 -2.93 23.18
CA GLN A 179 0.35 -2.81 24.60
C GLN A 179 0.90 -1.51 25.19
N ILE A 180 2.10 -1.11 24.74
CA ILE A 180 2.70 0.16 25.15
C ILE A 180 2.34 1.24 24.12
N THR A 181 1.66 2.27 24.57
CA THR A 181 1.26 3.44 23.77
C THR A 181 2.01 4.69 24.22
N ASN A 182 2.08 5.71 23.37
CA ASN A 182 2.75 6.96 23.71
C ASN A 182 2.16 7.65 24.97
N SER A 183 0.90 7.42 25.28
CA SER A 183 0.25 7.97 26.48
C SER A 183 0.73 7.34 27.79
N GLN A 184 1.40 6.20 27.74
CA GLN A 184 1.97 5.48 28.89
C GLN A 184 3.45 5.78 29.08
N LEU A 185 4.07 6.51 28.12
CA LEU A 185 5.47 6.87 28.19
C LEU A 185 5.67 8.16 29.00
N SER A 186 6.76 8.21 29.75
CA SER A 186 7.23 9.35 30.54
C SER A 186 8.73 9.53 30.37
N ASP A 187 9.24 10.67 30.81
CA ASP A 187 10.67 10.99 30.76
C ASP A 187 11.46 10.28 31.87
N SER A 188 10.77 9.66 32.84
CA SER A 188 11.35 8.85 33.92
C SER A 188 10.38 7.75 34.33
N GLY A 189 10.90 6.63 34.84
CA GLY A 189 10.08 5.47 35.27
C GLY A 189 10.92 4.25 35.59
N ASP A 190 10.24 3.16 35.94
CA ASP A 190 10.87 1.92 36.42
C ASP A 190 11.59 1.16 35.30
N ILE A 191 11.03 1.18 34.08
CA ILE A 191 11.54 0.41 32.95
C ILE A 191 11.80 1.36 31.79
N ARG A 192 13.00 1.31 31.24
CA ARG A 192 13.35 2.05 30.04
C ARG A 192 12.77 1.37 28.80
N VAL A 193 12.10 2.15 27.95
CA VAL A 193 11.57 1.70 26.68
C VAL A 193 12.58 2.02 25.56
N LEU A 194 13.15 0.97 24.96
CA LEU A 194 14.10 1.13 23.86
C LEU A 194 13.35 1.41 22.55
N LYS A 195 13.75 2.50 21.89
CA LYS A 195 13.24 2.90 20.58
C LYS A 195 14.38 2.83 19.55
N SER A 196 14.07 2.96 18.28
CA SER A 196 15.05 2.76 17.18
C SER A 196 16.35 3.56 17.35
N ARG A 197 16.28 4.82 17.76
CA ARG A 197 17.48 5.65 17.97
C ARG A 197 18.30 5.26 19.21
N ASN A 198 17.79 4.42 20.09
CA ASN A 198 18.53 3.88 21.22
C ASN A 198 19.45 2.72 20.84
N ILE A 199 19.42 2.28 19.60
CA ILE A 199 20.28 1.20 19.09
C ILE A 199 21.27 1.84 18.14
N SER A 200 22.56 1.53 18.31
CA SER A 200 23.61 2.01 17.41
C SER A 200 23.40 1.50 15.99
N ASP A 201 23.93 2.20 14.98
CA ASP A 201 23.76 1.84 13.56
C ASP A 201 24.26 0.44 13.24
N ASP A 202 25.25 -0.07 13.98
CA ASP A 202 25.78 -1.42 13.85
C ASP A 202 24.97 -2.47 14.67
N GLY A 203 23.92 -2.04 15.37
CA GLY A 203 23.06 -2.90 16.18
C GLY A 203 23.67 -3.46 17.48
N LYS A 204 24.91 -3.04 17.85
CA LYS A 204 25.68 -3.70 18.94
C LYS A 204 25.61 -2.98 20.27
N LYS A 205 25.16 -1.74 20.31
CA LYS A 205 25.18 -0.93 21.53
C LYS A 205 23.84 -0.25 21.78
N ILE A 206 23.49 -0.09 23.04
CA ILE A 206 22.38 0.73 23.49
C ILE A 206 22.93 2.12 23.80
N ILE A 207 22.34 3.14 23.16
CA ILE A 207 22.74 4.54 23.29
C ILE A 207 21.74 5.24 24.23
N ASN A 208 22.27 6.04 25.14
CA ASN A 208 21.48 6.93 25.99
C ASN A 208 21.31 8.28 25.28
N LEU A 209 20.08 8.73 25.18
CA LEU A 209 19.71 9.99 24.52
C LEU A 209 18.73 10.73 25.43
N SER A 210 19.24 11.68 26.25
CA SER A 210 18.46 12.39 27.29
C SER A 210 17.14 12.96 26.76
N ASP A 211 17.13 13.46 25.50
CA ASP A 211 15.97 14.11 24.91
C ASP A 211 15.06 13.14 24.11
N TYR A 212 15.37 11.84 24.17
CA TYR A 212 14.65 10.82 23.41
C TYR A 212 14.30 9.59 24.22
N ASP A 213 15.02 9.34 25.31
CA ASP A 213 14.76 8.21 26.19
C ASP A 213 13.36 8.32 26.79
N SER A 214 12.71 7.19 26.91
CA SER A 214 11.37 7.11 27.47
C SER A 214 11.28 5.93 28.42
N TYR A 215 10.43 6.04 29.40
CA TYR A 215 10.25 5.08 30.48
C TYR A 215 8.78 4.75 30.66
N ILE A 216 8.51 3.63 31.31
CA ILE A 216 7.17 3.20 31.72
C ILE A 216 7.23 2.70 33.15
N ASN A 217 6.18 2.95 33.92
CA ASN A 217 6.05 2.42 35.28
C ASN A 217 5.44 1.02 35.27
N TYR A 218 5.78 0.19 36.26
CA TYR A 218 5.24 -1.16 36.39
C TYR A 218 3.70 -1.18 36.46
N GLU A 219 3.09 -0.19 37.05
CA GLU A 219 1.63 -0.09 37.16
C GLU A 219 0.92 0.07 35.81
N ALA A 220 1.63 0.49 34.76
CA ALA A 220 1.07 0.70 33.43
C ALA A 220 1.20 -0.56 32.52
N LEU A 221 1.85 -1.60 33.02
CA LEU A 221 2.00 -2.90 32.38
C LEU A 221 1.00 -3.91 32.90
#